data_c481bdb71c791a1e6132bf55b13dd453
#
_entry.id   c481bdb71c791a1e6132bf55b13dd453
#
_cell.length_a   1.000
_cell.length_b   1.000
_cell.length_c   1.000
_cell.angle_alpha   90.00
_cell.angle_beta   90.00
_cell.angle_gamma   90.00
#
_symmetry.space_group_name_H-M   'P 1'
#
loop_
_entity.id
_entity.type
_entity.pdbx_description
1 polymer ?
#
loop_
_entity_poly.entity_id
_entity_poly.type
_entity_poly.pdbx_seq_one_letter_code
_entity_poly.pdbx_strand_id
1 'polypeptide(L)'
;VRAYITARTIAGEIKYPIKKLQTNELLYHGSIKELIVSIKQTNKKINSLMVFGHNPGLTEFRNYLTAKYLDNIPTCGIVEIDLRIEDWIEIDEDSGTFINFEYPKKYIKQ
;
A
#
# COMPACT_ATOMS: atom_id res chain seq x y z
N VAL A 1 7.80 -12.63 3.33
CA VAL A 1 7.13 -13.86 2.92
C VAL A 1 5.63 -13.77 3.13
N ARG A 2 5.17 -13.31 4.31
CA ARG A 2 3.72 -13.13 4.55
C ARG A 2 3.09 -12.13 3.57
N ALA A 3 3.77 -11.02 3.34
CA ALA A 3 3.27 -10.00 2.42
C ALA A 3 3.14 -10.57 1.00
N TYR A 4 4.10 -11.38 0.57
CA TYR A 4 4.04 -12.02 -0.74
C TYR A 4 2.86 -13.00 -0.85
N ILE A 5 2.64 -13.80 0.20
CA ILE A 5 1.51 -14.75 0.23
C ILE A 5 0.19 -13.99 0.16
N THR A 6 0.05 -12.90 0.92
CA THR A 6 -1.15 -12.07 0.89
C THR A 6 -1.38 -11.47 -0.50
N ALA A 7 -0.31 -10.93 -1.11
CA ALA A 7 -0.41 -10.34 -2.45
C ALA A 7 -0.83 -11.39 -3.48
N ARG A 8 -0.27 -12.58 -3.40
CA ARG A 8 -0.60 -13.67 -4.31
C ARG A 8 -2.06 -14.11 -4.15
N THR A 9 -2.53 -14.20 -2.92
CA THR A 9 -3.92 -14.58 -2.64
C THR A 9 -4.89 -13.56 -3.20
N ILE A 10 -4.63 -12.27 -2.95
CA ILE A 10 -5.49 -11.19 -3.45
C ILE A 10 -5.44 -11.13 -4.98
N ALA A 11 -4.26 -11.28 -5.57
CA ALA A 11 -4.13 -11.30 -7.03
C ALA A 11 -4.99 -12.41 -7.64
N GLY A 12 -5.03 -13.59 -7.01
CA GLY A 12 -5.89 -14.68 -7.45
C GLY A 12 -7.38 -14.33 -7.39
N GLU A 13 -7.81 -13.69 -6.32
CA GLU A 13 -9.21 -13.29 -6.14
C GLU A 13 -9.65 -12.23 -7.15
N ILE A 14 -8.80 -11.27 -7.46
CA ILE A 14 -9.13 -10.21 -8.42
C ILE A 14 -8.71 -10.55 -9.84
N LYS A 15 -8.23 -11.78 -10.06
CA LYS A 15 -7.80 -12.30 -11.37
C LYS A 15 -6.63 -11.51 -11.97
N TYR A 16 -5.75 -11.00 -11.12
CA TYR A 16 -4.51 -10.34 -11.54
C TYR A 16 -3.43 -11.41 -11.80
N PRO A 17 -2.73 -11.36 -12.95
CA PRO A 17 -1.71 -12.39 -13.26
C PRO A 17 -0.60 -12.42 -12.21
N ILE A 18 -0.42 -13.57 -11.56
CA ILE A 18 0.60 -13.74 -10.50
C ILE A 18 2.00 -13.41 -11.03
N LYS A 19 2.29 -13.74 -12.27
CA LYS A 19 3.59 -13.46 -12.88
C LYS A 19 3.90 -11.96 -13.00
N LYS A 20 2.89 -11.10 -12.86
CA LYS A 20 3.08 -9.64 -12.88
C LYS A 20 3.30 -9.06 -11.50
N LEU A 21 3.24 -9.87 -10.45
CA LEU A 21 3.59 -9.42 -9.10
C LEU A 21 5.08 -9.11 -9.06
N GLN A 22 5.42 -7.97 -8.49
CA GLN A 22 6.80 -7.54 -8.35
C GLN A 22 7.21 -7.60 -6.89
N THR A 23 8.38 -8.14 -6.61
CA THR A 23 8.96 -8.13 -5.29
C THR A 23 10.08 -7.08 -5.24
N ASN A 24 10.21 -6.41 -4.11
CA ASN A 24 11.21 -5.36 -3.96
C ASN A 24 11.75 -5.39 -2.53
N GLU A 25 13.06 -5.56 -2.39
CA GLU A 25 13.71 -5.61 -1.09
C GLU A 25 13.53 -4.31 -0.29
N LEU A 26 13.38 -3.18 -0.98
CA LEU A 26 13.13 -1.91 -0.31
C LEU A 26 11.81 -1.94 0.47
N LEU A 27 10.81 -2.66 -0.03
CA LEU A 27 9.52 -2.81 0.64
C LEU A 27 9.63 -3.70 1.88
N TYR A 28 10.58 -4.62 1.89
CA TYR A 28 10.77 -5.55 3.00
C TYR A 28 11.18 -4.83 4.29
N HIS A 29 12.05 -3.84 4.19
CA HIS A 29 12.52 -3.09 5.35
C HIS A 29 11.61 -1.92 5.74
N GLY A 30 10.72 -1.52 4.85
CA GLY A 30 9.54 -0.73 5.18
C GLY A 30 9.71 0.69 5.66
N SER A 31 10.86 1.34 5.48
CA SER A 31 10.96 2.76 5.80
C SER A 31 10.18 3.60 4.78
N ILE A 32 9.66 4.76 5.21
CA ILE A 32 8.93 5.67 4.33
C ILE A 32 9.75 6.03 3.10
N LYS A 33 11.02 6.37 3.31
CA LYS A 33 11.92 6.76 2.23
C LYS A 33 12.07 5.66 1.18
N GLU A 34 12.23 4.42 1.63
CA GLU A 34 12.40 3.27 0.74
C GLU A 34 11.12 2.95 -0.02
N LEU A 35 9.97 3.05 0.64
CA LEU A 35 8.66 2.87 -0.01
C LEU A 35 8.45 3.93 -1.09
N ILE A 36 8.78 5.17 -0.82
CA ILE A 36 8.66 6.26 -1.79
C ILE A 36 9.56 6.02 -3.00
N VAL A 37 10.81 5.63 -2.78
CA VAL A 37 11.74 5.34 -3.87
C VAL A 37 11.17 4.23 -4.77
N SER A 38 10.63 3.17 -4.16
CA SER A 38 10.04 2.06 -4.92
C SER A 38 8.85 2.52 -5.75
N ILE A 39 7.97 3.31 -5.17
CA ILE A 39 6.75 3.77 -5.86
C ILE A 39 7.07 4.73 -7.00
N LYS A 40 8.07 5.59 -6.82
CA LYS A 40 8.50 6.52 -7.88
C LYS A 40 8.96 5.81 -9.15
N GLN A 41 9.37 4.55 -9.05
CA GLN A 41 9.81 3.76 -10.20
C GLN A 41 8.65 3.18 -11.02
N THR A 42 7.42 3.37 -10.55
CA THR A 42 6.23 2.88 -11.25
C THR A 42 6.06 3.61 -12.58
N ASN A 43 5.76 2.85 -13.64
CA ASN A 43 5.51 3.42 -14.96
C ASN A 43 4.31 4.39 -14.88
N LYS A 44 4.47 5.58 -15.44
CA LYS A 44 3.43 6.62 -15.37
C LYS A 44 2.13 6.23 -16.08
N LYS A 45 2.14 5.20 -16.92
CA LYS A 45 0.93 4.68 -17.56
C LYS A 45 0.07 3.85 -16.61
N ILE A 46 0.61 3.47 -15.45
CA ILE A 46 -0.13 2.74 -14.42
C ILE A 46 -0.95 3.76 -13.62
N ASN A 47 -2.25 3.53 -13.52
CA ASN A 47 -3.16 4.45 -12.82
C ASN A 47 -3.41 4.06 -11.37
N SER A 48 -3.26 2.80 -11.03
CA SER A 48 -3.46 2.34 -9.65
C SER A 48 -2.41 1.31 -9.27
N LEU A 49 -2.04 1.33 -7.99
CA LEU A 49 -0.99 0.49 -7.46
C LEU A 49 -1.44 -0.09 -6.13
N MET A 50 -1.21 -1.38 -5.93
CA MET A 50 -1.45 -2.02 -4.65
C MET A 50 -0.10 -2.45 -4.06
N VAL A 51 0.17 -2.02 -2.84
CA VAL A 51 1.44 -2.27 -2.16
C VAL A 51 1.19 -3.14 -0.94
N PHE A 52 1.99 -4.18 -0.79
CA PHE A 52 1.95 -5.10 0.35
C PHE A 52 3.27 -5.01 1.09
N GLY A 53 3.20 -4.96 2.40
CA GLY A 53 4.39 -4.85 3.23
C GLY A 53 4.08 -5.18 4.69
N HIS A 54 4.91 -4.69 5.59
CA HIS A 54 4.82 -4.97 7.00
C HIS A 54 4.63 -3.71 7.83
N ASN A 55 3.98 -3.85 8.98
CA ASN A 55 3.95 -2.80 9.99
C ASN A 55 5.25 -2.81 10.80
N PRO A 56 5.65 -1.68 11.36
CA PRO A 56 4.93 -0.40 11.34
C PRO A 56 5.08 0.42 10.05
N GLY A 57 5.89 -0.03 9.11
CA GLY A 57 6.23 0.73 7.91
C GLY A 57 5.01 1.15 7.08
N LEU A 58 4.07 0.25 6.84
CA LEU A 58 2.87 0.57 6.07
C LEU A 58 1.99 1.61 6.77
N THR A 59 1.80 1.49 8.08
CA THR A 59 1.02 2.45 8.85
C THR A 59 1.67 3.82 8.82
N GLU A 60 2.99 3.88 9.02
CA GLU A 60 3.73 5.12 8.97
C GLU A 60 3.64 5.78 7.58
N PHE A 61 3.72 4.97 6.53
CA PHE A 61 3.62 5.44 5.16
C PHE A 61 2.23 6.01 4.86
N ARG A 62 1.18 5.32 5.30
CA ARG A 62 -0.19 5.80 5.17
C ARG A 62 -0.37 7.16 5.85
N ASN A 63 0.16 7.31 7.05
CA ASN A 63 0.05 8.55 7.80
C ASN A 63 0.84 9.68 7.13
N TYR A 64 1.99 9.36 6.58
CA TYR A 64 2.80 10.31 5.80
C TYR A 64 2.06 10.83 4.57
N LEU A 65 1.44 9.92 3.81
CA LEU A 65 0.75 10.30 2.57
C LEU A 65 -0.51 11.12 2.81
N THR A 66 -1.24 10.84 3.88
CA THR A 66 -2.54 11.47 4.12
C THR A 66 -2.49 12.62 5.11
N ALA A 67 -1.35 12.82 5.77
CA ALA A 67 -1.16 13.78 6.86
C ALA A 67 -2.19 13.59 7.99
N LYS A 68 -2.70 12.37 8.15
CA LYS A 68 -3.64 11.99 9.22
C LYS A 68 -3.11 10.80 9.96
N TYR A 69 -3.31 10.77 11.26
CA TYR A 69 -2.80 9.71 12.11
C TYR A 69 -3.77 8.53 12.21
N LEU A 70 -3.26 7.35 11.97
CA LEU A 70 -3.90 6.09 12.30
C LEU A 70 -2.90 5.29 13.14
N ASP A 71 -3.39 4.71 14.23
CA ASP A 71 -2.52 4.04 15.19
C ASP A 71 -1.87 2.79 14.59
N ASN A 72 -2.65 1.97 13.92
CA ASN A 72 -2.15 0.75 13.30
C ASN A 72 -3.11 0.23 12.24
N ILE A 73 -2.55 -0.28 11.13
CA ILE A 73 -3.33 -1.02 10.14
C ILE A 73 -3.41 -2.47 10.62
N PRO A 74 -4.60 -3.00 10.93
CA PRO A 74 -4.73 -4.37 11.41
C PRO A 74 -4.30 -5.40 10.37
N THR A 75 -4.12 -6.64 10.81
CA THR A 75 -3.82 -7.75 9.91
C THR A 75 -4.87 -7.82 8.80
N CYS A 76 -4.40 -7.95 7.57
CA CYS A 76 -5.22 -7.95 6.35
C CYS A 76 -6.03 -6.66 6.17
N GLY A 77 -5.58 -5.56 6.78
CA GLY A 77 -6.19 -4.26 6.57
C GLY A 77 -5.86 -3.71 5.19
N ILE A 78 -6.83 -3.04 4.58
CA ILE A 78 -6.67 -2.40 3.29
C ILE A 78 -7.01 -0.93 3.43
N VAL A 79 -6.09 -0.06 3.02
CA VAL A 79 -6.31 1.39 3.01
C VAL A 79 -6.29 1.86 1.57
N GLU A 80 -7.32 2.58 1.19
CA GLU A 80 -7.40 3.19 -0.13
C GLU A 80 -7.09 4.67 -0.04
N ILE A 81 -6.16 5.12 -0.85
CA ILE A 81 -5.70 6.51 -0.88
C ILE A 81 -5.74 7.01 -2.32
N ASP A 82 -6.36 8.16 -2.52
CA ASP A 82 -6.33 8.86 -3.80
C ASP A 82 -5.19 9.86 -3.79
N LEU A 83 -4.23 9.70 -4.69
CA LEU A 83 -3.07 10.58 -4.76
C LEU A 83 -3.35 11.74 -5.71
N ARG A 84 -3.14 12.97 -5.21
CA ARG A 84 -3.35 14.20 -5.99
C ARG A 84 -2.09 14.53 -6.80
N ILE A 85 -1.70 13.58 -7.65
CA ILE A 85 -0.49 13.68 -8.46
C ILE A 85 -0.80 13.24 -9.89
N GLU A 86 -0.01 13.68 -10.85
CA GLU A 86 -0.13 13.27 -12.25
C GLU A 86 0.89 12.18 -12.62
N ASP A 87 2.00 12.13 -11.90
CA ASP A 87 3.06 11.14 -12.12
C ASP A 87 3.53 10.60 -10.77
N TRP A 88 3.91 9.33 -10.73
CA TRP A 88 4.36 8.69 -9.49
C TRP A 88 5.57 9.37 -8.85
N ILE A 89 6.38 10.06 -9.64
CA ILE A 89 7.54 10.79 -9.09
C ILE A 89 7.13 11.98 -8.20
N GLU A 90 5.88 12.39 -8.27
CA GLU A 90 5.35 13.51 -7.48
C GLU A 90 4.87 13.08 -6.09
N ILE A 91 4.92 11.79 -5.77
CA ILE A 91 4.46 11.29 -4.48
C ILE A 91 5.27 11.91 -3.34
N ASP A 92 4.60 12.44 -2.34
CA ASP A 92 5.22 13.17 -1.24
C ASP A 92 4.30 13.21 -0.03
N GLU A 93 4.77 13.83 1.04
CA GLU A 93 3.98 14.04 2.25
C GLU A 93 2.69 14.78 1.91
N ASP A 94 1.58 14.31 2.50
CA ASP A 94 0.25 14.91 2.30
C ASP A 94 -0.18 15.02 0.84
N SER A 95 0.33 14.13 -0.02
CA SER A 95 -0.11 14.09 -1.42
C SER A 95 -1.35 13.22 -1.61
N GLY A 96 -1.79 12.52 -0.58
CA GLY A 96 -2.90 11.57 -0.66
C GLY A 96 -4.12 12.02 0.13
N THR A 97 -5.28 11.63 -0.38
CA THR A 97 -6.55 11.79 0.31
C THR A 97 -7.05 10.42 0.74
N PHE A 98 -7.33 10.24 2.02
CA PHE A 98 -7.89 9.00 2.54
C PHE A 98 -9.29 8.78 1.97
N ILE A 99 -9.52 7.60 1.39
CA ILE A 99 -10.81 7.25 0.79
C ILE A 99 -11.54 6.21 1.62
N ASN A 100 -10.88 5.09 1.92
CA ASN A 100 -11.54 3.99 2.60
C ASN A 100 -10.55 3.14 3.40
N PHE A 101 -11.06 2.51 4.45
CA PHE A 101 -10.28 1.62 5.29
C PHE A 101 -11.12 0.39 5.63
N GLU A 102 -10.64 -0.77 5.21
CA GLU A 102 -11.32 -2.04 5.44
C GLU A 102 -10.38 -3.03 6.15
N TYR A 103 -10.95 -3.84 7.03
CA TYR A 103 -10.21 -4.89 7.72
C TYR A 103 -11.18 -5.99 8.16
N PRO A 104 -10.71 -7.25 8.27
CA PRO A 104 -11.62 -8.37 8.53
C PRO A 104 -12.43 -8.25 9.81
N LYS A 105 -11.80 -7.82 10.91
CA LYS A 105 -12.49 -7.70 12.20
C LYS A 105 -13.62 -6.67 12.21
N LYS A 106 -13.65 -5.76 11.25
CA LYS A 106 -14.73 -4.78 11.10
C LYS A 106 -16.09 -5.46 10.87
N TYR A 107 -16.08 -6.65 10.28
CA TYR A 107 -17.27 -7.40 9.89
C TYR A 107 -17.58 -8.57 10.81
N ILE A 108 -16.77 -8.79 11.83
CA ILE A 108 -16.97 -9.87 12.79
C ILE A 108 -17.78 -9.33 13.98
N LYS A 109 -18.98 -9.86 14.17
CA LYS A 109 -19.79 -9.54 15.34
C LYS A 109 -19.32 -10.40 16.51
N GLN A 110 -19.12 -9.76 17.63
CA GLN A 110 -18.76 -10.44 18.86
C GLN A 110 -19.89 -10.39 19.85
#